data_1db828148b73b19559a921c7e61dd8a6
#
_entry.id   1db828148b73b19559a921c7e61dd8a6
#
_cell.length_a   1.000
_cell.length_b   1.000
_cell.length_c   1.000
_cell.angle_alpha   90.00
_cell.angle_beta   90.00
_cell.angle_gamma   90.00
#
_symmetry.space_group_name_H-M   'P 1'
#
loop_
_entity.id
_entity.type
_entity.pdbx_description
1 polymer ?
#
loop_
_entity_poly.entity_id
_entity_poly.type
_entity_poly.pdbx_seq_one_letter_code
_entity_poly.pdbx_strand_id
1 'polypeptide(L)'
;MATSEPKNLTHLDASGHAHMVDVLGKDVTRRRAVARCQIEMSEEVLSAIGDGEVAKGDVLGVARVAGIQAAKRTSDLIPLCHPLMIGSVSVDFEVGEGHVSVTAQVETYERTGVEMEALTACSVAALTVYDM
;
A
#
# COMPACT_ATOMS: atom_id res chain seq x y z
N MET A 1 -12.19 6.26 -37.40
CA MET A 1 -12.03 6.88 -36.10
C MET A 1 -12.58 5.93 -35.06
N ALA A 2 -11.75 5.35 -34.24
CA ALA A 2 -12.20 4.59 -33.10
C ALA A 2 -12.77 5.56 -32.07
N THR A 3 -14.09 5.55 -31.88
CA THR A 3 -14.73 6.21 -30.75
C THR A 3 -14.27 5.47 -29.51
N SER A 4 -13.34 6.04 -28.76
CA SER A 4 -13.03 5.55 -27.44
C SER A 4 -14.29 5.68 -26.59
N GLU A 5 -14.92 4.56 -26.23
CA GLU A 5 -15.94 4.57 -25.22
C GLU A 5 -15.37 5.26 -23.97
N PRO A 6 -16.11 6.17 -23.35
CA PRO A 6 -15.64 6.80 -22.14
C PRO A 6 -15.36 5.70 -21.10
N LYS A 7 -14.12 5.60 -20.63
CA LYS A 7 -13.77 4.71 -19.54
C LYS A 7 -14.70 5.02 -18.37
N ASN A 8 -15.56 4.06 -18.05
CA ASN A 8 -16.53 4.21 -16.98
C ASN A 8 -15.76 4.33 -15.65
N LEU A 9 -15.64 5.54 -15.14
CA LEU A 9 -14.97 5.80 -13.87
C LEU A 9 -15.91 5.34 -12.74
N THR A 10 -15.55 4.24 -12.11
CA THR A 10 -16.41 3.56 -11.12
C THR A 10 -16.68 4.38 -9.85
N HIS A 11 -15.87 5.40 -9.57
CA HIS A 11 -16.04 6.29 -8.42
C HIS A 11 -16.76 7.61 -8.75
N LEU A 12 -17.42 7.67 -9.92
CA LEU A 12 -18.26 8.79 -10.31
C LEU A 12 -19.69 8.29 -10.53
N ASP A 13 -20.68 9.02 -10.01
CA ASP A 13 -22.08 8.78 -10.30
C ASP A 13 -22.49 9.34 -11.68
N ALA A 14 -23.75 9.15 -12.07
CA ALA A 14 -24.26 9.64 -13.35
C ALA A 14 -24.17 11.17 -13.49
N SER A 15 -24.07 11.91 -12.39
CA SER A 15 -23.93 13.38 -12.35
C SER A 15 -22.48 13.84 -12.29
N GLY A 16 -21.49 12.92 -12.29
CA GLY A 16 -20.06 13.23 -12.20
C GLY A 16 -19.56 13.49 -10.78
N HIS A 17 -20.38 13.23 -9.76
CA HIS A 17 -19.97 13.36 -8.36
C HIS A 17 -19.25 12.12 -7.87
N ALA A 18 -18.30 12.30 -6.94
CA ALA A 18 -17.61 11.20 -6.30
C ALA A 18 -18.58 10.33 -5.50
N HIS A 19 -18.48 9.02 -5.64
CA HIS A 19 -19.24 8.07 -4.83
C HIS A 19 -18.44 6.80 -4.58
N MET A 20 -18.75 6.11 -3.50
CA MET A 20 -18.16 4.82 -3.16
C MET A 20 -18.89 3.72 -3.93
N VAL A 21 -18.14 2.83 -4.59
CA VAL A 21 -18.72 1.72 -5.36
C VAL A 21 -19.54 0.81 -4.45
N ASP A 22 -20.76 0.42 -4.90
CA ASP A 22 -21.57 -0.58 -4.22
C ASP A 22 -21.01 -1.98 -4.48
N VAL A 23 -20.68 -2.70 -3.40
CA VAL A 23 -20.14 -4.07 -3.46
C VAL A 23 -21.07 -5.11 -2.87
N LEU A 24 -22.29 -4.74 -2.48
CA LEU A 24 -23.26 -5.64 -1.85
C LEU A 24 -23.61 -6.85 -2.71
N GLY A 25 -23.61 -6.70 -4.04
CA GLY A 25 -23.90 -7.77 -5.00
C GLY A 25 -22.72 -8.66 -5.35
N LYS A 26 -21.51 -8.36 -4.85
CA LYS A 26 -20.32 -9.17 -5.11
C LYS A 26 -20.19 -10.30 -4.10
N ASP A 27 -19.67 -11.43 -4.57
CA ASP A 27 -19.38 -12.58 -3.72
C ASP A 27 -18.18 -12.29 -2.81
N VAL A 28 -18.22 -12.88 -1.61
CA VAL A 28 -17.06 -12.94 -0.72
C VAL A 28 -16.11 -13.99 -1.26
N THR A 29 -14.93 -13.54 -1.68
CA THR A 29 -13.88 -14.42 -2.21
C THR A 29 -12.53 -14.09 -1.59
N ARG A 30 -11.58 -15.01 -1.68
CA ARG A 30 -10.19 -14.72 -1.31
C ARG A 30 -9.61 -13.70 -2.29
N ARG A 31 -9.05 -12.64 -1.74
CA ARG A 31 -8.44 -11.55 -2.49
C ARG A 31 -7.04 -11.29 -2.00
N ARG A 32 -6.14 -11.06 -2.95
CA ARG A 32 -4.73 -10.81 -2.68
C ARG A 32 -4.26 -9.69 -3.57
N ALA A 33 -3.49 -8.75 -3.00
CA ALA A 33 -2.80 -7.72 -3.74
C ALA A 33 -1.34 -7.61 -3.27
N VAL A 34 -0.46 -7.31 -4.19
CA VAL A 34 0.96 -7.06 -3.93
C VAL A 34 1.31 -5.69 -4.52
N ALA A 35 1.91 -4.83 -3.71
CA ALA A 35 2.44 -3.55 -4.14
C ALA A 35 3.95 -3.50 -3.89
N ARG A 36 4.66 -2.80 -4.75
CA ARG A 36 6.11 -2.59 -4.62
C ARG A 36 6.47 -1.14 -4.84
N CYS A 37 7.50 -0.70 -4.15
CA CYS A 37 8.15 0.58 -4.39
C CYS A 37 9.65 0.49 -4.09
N GLN A 38 10.35 1.51 -4.46
CA GLN A 38 11.78 1.67 -4.15
C GLN A 38 12.03 3.05 -3.57
N ILE A 39 12.93 3.13 -2.60
CA ILE A 39 13.44 4.40 -2.09
C ILE A 39 14.91 4.48 -2.52
N GLU A 40 15.22 5.40 -3.39
CA GLU A 40 16.59 5.66 -3.83
C GLU A 40 17.34 6.48 -2.78
N MET A 41 18.57 6.10 -2.52
CA MET A 41 19.38 6.77 -1.52
C MET A 41 20.88 6.55 -1.77
N SER A 42 21.74 7.33 -1.09
CA SER A 42 23.17 7.17 -1.19
C SER A 42 23.65 5.86 -0.57
N GLU A 43 24.80 5.37 -1.03
CA GLU A 43 25.44 4.17 -0.45
C GLU A 43 25.80 4.34 1.03
N GLU A 44 26.13 5.54 1.45
CA GLU A 44 26.40 5.86 2.85
C GLU A 44 25.15 5.60 3.72
N VAL A 45 24.00 6.08 3.29
CA VAL A 45 22.73 5.86 4.00
C VAL A 45 22.32 4.39 3.98
N LEU A 46 22.49 3.71 2.85
CA LEU A 46 22.22 2.27 2.74
C LEU A 46 23.08 1.45 3.71
N SER A 47 24.36 1.76 3.81
CA SER A 47 25.25 1.10 4.77
C SER A 47 24.81 1.34 6.21
N ALA A 48 24.44 2.57 6.55
CA ALA A 48 23.94 2.90 7.89
C ALA A 48 22.67 2.12 8.26
N ILE A 49 21.75 1.97 7.32
CA ILE A 49 20.54 1.17 7.51
C ILE A 49 20.88 -0.32 7.72
N GLY A 50 21.74 -0.86 6.88
CA GLY A 50 22.18 -2.26 6.94
C GLY A 50 22.93 -2.60 8.22
N ASP A 51 23.75 -1.68 8.72
CA ASP A 51 24.57 -1.86 9.92
C ASP A 51 23.83 -1.49 11.22
N GLY A 52 22.59 -0.99 11.13
CA GLY A 52 21.82 -0.55 12.28
C GLY A 52 22.35 0.71 12.96
N GLU A 53 23.09 1.55 12.23
CA GLU A 53 23.76 2.75 12.73
C GLU A 53 22.94 4.04 12.59
N VAL A 54 21.65 3.94 12.30
CA VAL A 54 20.75 5.09 12.20
C VAL A 54 20.39 5.59 13.60
N ALA A 55 20.53 6.89 13.83
CA ALA A 55 20.31 7.49 15.14
C ALA A 55 18.90 7.30 15.71
N LYS A 56 17.89 7.23 14.86
CA LYS A 56 16.50 7.01 15.26
C LYS A 56 16.15 5.54 15.56
N GLY A 57 17.05 4.59 15.30
CA GLY A 57 16.88 3.17 15.64
C GLY A 57 16.76 2.23 14.45
N ASP A 58 16.00 1.16 14.61
CA ASP A 58 15.80 0.12 13.59
C ASP A 58 14.84 0.61 12.49
N VAL A 59 15.39 1.12 11.40
CA VAL A 59 14.65 1.72 10.30
C VAL A 59 13.67 0.73 9.68
N LEU A 60 14.15 -0.43 9.26
CA LEU A 60 13.31 -1.40 8.55
C LEU A 60 12.26 -2.04 9.46
N GLY A 61 12.59 -2.29 10.71
CA GLY A 61 11.64 -2.82 11.70
C GLY A 61 10.49 -1.83 11.97
N VAL A 62 10.81 -0.57 12.17
CA VAL A 62 9.81 0.49 12.39
C VAL A 62 8.95 0.70 11.12
N ALA A 63 9.57 0.73 9.95
CA ALA A 63 8.87 0.86 8.69
C ALA A 63 7.92 -0.32 8.41
N ARG A 64 8.31 -1.53 8.78
CA ARG A 64 7.44 -2.72 8.67
C ARG A 64 6.17 -2.56 9.50
N VAL A 65 6.31 -2.18 10.75
CA VAL A 65 5.16 -1.96 11.64
C VAL A 65 4.29 -0.83 11.12
N ALA A 66 4.87 0.26 10.66
CA ALA A 66 4.14 1.38 10.07
C ALA A 66 3.33 0.96 8.83
N GLY A 67 3.91 0.15 7.96
CA GLY A 67 3.21 -0.39 6.79
C GLY A 67 2.04 -1.30 7.15
N ILE A 68 2.21 -2.18 8.12
CA ILE A 68 1.14 -3.05 8.63
C ILE A 68 0.01 -2.20 9.23
N GLN A 69 0.34 -1.21 10.03
CA GLN A 69 -0.64 -0.28 10.61
C GLN A 69 -1.41 0.49 9.52
N ALA A 70 -0.70 0.95 8.49
CA ALA A 70 -1.30 1.68 7.38
C ALA A 70 -2.31 0.84 6.60
N ALA A 71 -2.01 -0.43 6.34
CA ALA A 71 -2.94 -1.35 5.71
C ALA A 71 -4.26 -1.42 6.48
N LYS A 72 -4.20 -1.50 7.81
CA LYS A 72 -5.37 -1.57 8.68
C LYS A 72 -6.18 -0.26 8.73
N ARG A 73 -5.60 0.86 8.36
CA ARG A 73 -6.20 2.20 8.41
C ARG A 73 -6.46 2.80 7.04
N THR A 74 -6.40 2.02 6.00
CA THR A 74 -6.50 2.51 4.62
C THR A 74 -7.81 3.26 4.38
N SER A 75 -8.95 2.75 4.86
CA SER A 75 -10.24 3.43 4.71
C SER A 75 -10.33 4.77 5.45
N ASP A 76 -9.55 4.98 6.50
CA ASP A 76 -9.46 6.26 7.18
C ASP A 76 -8.70 7.32 6.38
N LEU A 77 -7.81 6.89 5.48
CA LEU A 77 -6.94 7.74 4.70
C LEU A 77 -7.45 7.96 3.27
N ILE A 78 -8.09 6.96 2.70
CA ILE A 78 -8.57 6.97 1.31
C ILE A 78 -10.10 7.02 1.33
N PRO A 79 -10.70 8.18 0.98
CA PRO A 79 -12.11 8.46 1.27
C PRO A 79 -13.12 7.48 0.70
N LEU A 80 -12.87 6.96 -0.50
CA LEU A 80 -13.82 6.08 -1.19
C LEU A 80 -13.46 4.59 -1.08
N CYS A 81 -12.53 4.26 -0.19
CA CYS A 81 -12.14 2.89 0.09
C CYS A 81 -13.03 2.29 1.18
N HIS A 82 -13.58 1.09 0.92
CA HIS A 82 -14.39 0.38 1.91
C HIS A 82 -13.52 -0.08 3.09
N PRO A 83 -14.01 0.00 4.33
CA PRO A 83 -13.34 -0.64 5.45
C PRO A 83 -13.44 -2.16 5.29
N LEU A 84 -12.31 -2.84 5.36
CA LEU A 84 -12.22 -4.28 5.16
C LEU A 84 -11.61 -4.97 6.37
N MET A 85 -12.02 -6.23 6.58
CA MET A 85 -11.38 -7.10 7.54
C MET A 85 -10.18 -7.77 6.88
N ILE A 86 -8.97 -7.35 7.23
CA ILE A 86 -7.74 -7.87 6.65
C ILE A 86 -7.37 -9.18 7.34
N GLY A 87 -7.09 -10.22 6.54
CA GLY A 87 -6.67 -11.51 7.05
C GLY A 87 -5.16 -11.64 7.23
N SER A 88 -4.39 -11.02 6.35
CA SER A 88 -2.93 -11.10 6.36
C SER A 88 -2.30 -9.86 5.73
N VAL A 89 -1.24 -9.37 6.36
CA VAL A 89 -0.38 -8.31 5.82
C VAL A 89 1.06 -8.72 5.99
N SER A 90 1.86 -8.66 4.94
CA SER A 90 3.32 -8.75 5.02
C SER A 90 3.95 -7.53 4.35
N VAL A 91 5.01 -7.02 4.96
CA VAL A 91 5.82 -5.93 4.43
C VAL A 91 7.27 -6.36 4.52
N ASP A 92 7.91 -6.53 3.37
CA ASP A 92 9.27 -7.02 3.26
C ASP A 92 10.16 -5.99 2.58
N PHE A 93 11.43 -6.01 2.94
CA PHE A 93 12.44 -5.08 2.45
C PHE A 93 13.61 -5.83 1.85
N GLU A 94 14.18 -5.25 0.81
CA GLU A 94 15.42 -5.72 0.20
C GLU A 94 16.34 -4.53 -0.06
N VAL A 95 17.54 -4.57 0.51
CA VAL A 95 18.57 -3.55 0.29
C VAL A 95 19.30 -3.91 -0.99
N GLY A 96 19.18 -3.06 -2.01
CA GLY A 96 19.84 -3.21 -3.29
C GLY A 96 20.95 -2.17 -3.49
N GLU A 97 21.45 -2.07 -4.71
CA GLU A 97 22.39 -1.02 -5.09
C GLU A 97 21.65 0.32 -5.26
N GLY A 98 21.95 1.29 -4.43
CA GLY A 98 21.38 2.62 -4.49
C GLY A 98 19.92 2.74 -4.04
N HIS A 99 19.32 1.69 -3.48
CA HIS A 99 17.92 1.72 -3.08
C HIS A 99 17.56 0.68 -2.03
N VAL A 100 16.43 0.90 -1.37
CA VAL A 100 15.70 -0.10 -0.59
C VAL A 100 14.39 -0.39 -1.33
N SER A 101 14.12 -1.65 -1.63
CA SER A 101 12.85 -2.10 -2.18
C SER A 101 11.89 -2.47 -1.07
N VAL A 102 10.62 -2.09 -1.21
CA VAL A 102 9.54 -2.47 -0.32
C VAL A 102 8.53 -3.31 -1.09
N THR A 103 8.13 -4.43 -0.53
CA THR A 103 7.06 -5.26 -1.08
C THR A 103 6.01 -5.47 0.00
N ALA A 104 4.79 -5.02 -0.25
CA ALA A 104 3.65 -5.21 0.64
C ALA A 104 2.64 -6.17 0.02
N GLN A 105 2.21 -7.17 0.76
CA GLN A 105 1.19 -8.12 0.35
C GLN A 105 0.06 -8.11 1.36
N VAL A 106 -1.17 -8.02 0.88
CA VAL A 106 -2.38 -8.04 1.69
C VAL A 106 -3.34 -9.10 1.16
N GLU A 107 -3.92 -9.87 2.07
CA GLU A 107 -4.94 -10.87 1.75
C GLU A 107 -6.17 -10.69 2.64
N THR A 108 -7.32 -10.98 2.06
CA THR A 108 -8.62 -10.94 2.76
C THR A 108 -9.62 -11.89 2.13
N TYR A 109 -10.70 -12.17 2.85
CA TYR A 109 -11.95 -12.75 2.32
C TYR A 109 -13.02 -11.67 2.40
N GLU A 110 -13.26 -10.98 1.28
CA GLU A 110 -14.18 -9.85 1.22
C GLU A 110 -14.81 -9.71 -0.17
N ARG A 111 -15.72 -8.73 -0.30
CA ARG A 111 -16.45 -8.43 -1.54
C ARG A 111 -15.70 -7.52 -2.50
N THR A 112 -14.58 -6.98 -2.11
CA THR A 112 -13.74 -6.12 -2.95
C THR A 112 -12.27 -6.43 -2.76
N GLY A 113 -11.43 -5.92 -3.68
CA GLY A 113 -9.99 -6.12 -3.63
C GLY A 113 -9.30 -5.34 -2.51
N VAL A 114 -8.05 -5.66 -2.29
CA VAL A 114 -7.17 -5.06 -1.25
C VAL A 114 -5.99 -4.30 -1.86
N GLU A 115 -6.15 -3.82 -3.09
CA GLU A 115 -5.12 -3.08 -3.80
C GLU A 115 -4.74 -1.80 -3.05
N MET A 116 -5.72 -1.07 -2.53
CA MET A 116 -5.46 0.17 -1.79
C MET A 116 -4.74 -0.08 -0.48
N GLU A 117 -5.07 -1.17 0.21
CA GLU A 117 -4.41 -1.59 1.44
C GLU A 117 -2.94 -1.93 1.18
N ALA A 118 -2.65 -2.65 0.11
CA ALA A 118 -1.28 -2.98 -0.28
C ALA A 118 -0.48 -1.74 -0.70
N LEU A 119 -1.07 -0.86 -1.50
CA LEU A 119 -0.45 0.40 -1.93
C LEU A 119 -0.19 1.34 -0.75
N THR A 120 -1.14 1.46 0.17
CA THR A 120 -1.00 2.31 1.36
C THR A 120 0.08 1.76 2.29
N ALA A 121 0.11 0.46 2.53
CA ALA A 121 1.15 -0.20 3.31
C ALA A 121 2.54 0.07 2.74
N CYS A 122 2.70 -0.12 1.45
CA CYS A 122 3.96 0.10 0.72
C CYS A 122 4.40 1.56 0.81
N SER A 123 3.49 2.49 0.58
CA SER A 123 3.77 3.93 0.59
C SER A 123 4.15 4.43 1.98
N VAL A 124 3.43 4.03 3.01
CA VAL A 124 3.72 4.46 4.39
C VAL A 124 5.01 3.82 4.91
N ALA A 125 5.30 2.57 4.56
CA ALA A 125 6.59 1.96 4.86
C ALA A 125 7.74 2.76 4.22
N ALA A 126 7.61 3.16 2.96
CA ALA A 126 8.59 3.99 2.27
C ALA A 126 8.76 5.36 2.93
N LEU A 127 7.67 6.03 3.28
CA LEU A 127 7.70 7.31 3.99
C LEU A 127 8.40 7.17 5.34
N THR A 128 8.20 6.07 6.05
CA THR A 128 8.83 5.81 7.33
C THR A 128 10.33 5.59 7.19
N VAL A 129 10.76 4.86 6.16
CA VAL A 129 12.20 4.72 5.84
C VAL A 129 12.82 6.11 5.61
N TYR A 130 12.15 6.95 4.85
CA TYR A 130 12.63 8.31 4.58
C TYR A 130 12.71 9.16 5.86
N ASP A 131 11.73 9.08 6.73
CA ASP A 131 11.67 9.85 7.98
C ASP A 131 12.72 9.42 9.00
N MET A 132 13.04 8.15 9.01
CA MET A 132 14.07 7.60 9.90
C MET A 132 15.49 7.97 9.45
#